data_f3a9e1ddd85670ab9486080e4f06bd2e
#
_entry.id   f3a9e1ddd85670ab9486080e4f06bd2e
#
_cell.length_a   1.000
_cell.length_b   1.000
_cell.length_c   1.000
_cell.angle_alpha   90.00
_cell.angle_beta   90.00
_cell.angle_gamma   90.00
#
_symmetry.space_group_name_H-M   'P 1'
#
loop_
_entity.id
_entity.type
_entity.pdbx_description
1 polymer ?
#
loop_
_entity_poly.entity_id
_entity_poly.type
_entity_poly.pdbx_seq_one_letter_code
_entity_poly.pdbx_strand_id
1 'polypeptide(L)'
;MSAFLQALVIGIDGLPVIAYSDSANFDLRVVHCTNIACTANSAPRVLESDISDSSRFTLVIGSDGFPITAVTSTAEDDLYVVRCTDVACATNAPHQIVDGPGSNTPREPRISIGADGLPIIVYNDESPDDLEVLHCSNPSCVPFYRPN
;
A
#
# COMPACT_ATOMS: atom_id res chain seq x y z
N MET A 1 12.49 13.04 12.68
CA MET A 1 11.65 12.13 11.86
C MET A 1 10.27 12.75 11.79
N SER A 2 9.87 13.27 10.64
CA SER A 2 8.51 13.79 10.44
C SER A 2 7.70 12.72 9.73
N ALA A 3 6.90 11.96 10.47
CA ALA A 3 5.93 11.02 9.93
C ALA A 3 4.54 11.67 9.98
N PHE A 4 3.89 11.85 8.84
CA PHE A 4 2.57 12.49 8.77
C PHE A 4 1.43 11.50 8.64
N LEU A 5 1.67 10.37 8.01
CA LEU A 5 0.69 9.31 7.80
C LEU A 5 1.28 7.98 8.25
N GLN A 6 0.46 7.17 8.88
CA GLN A 6 0.85 5.84 9.31
C GLN A 6 -0.32 4.87 9.17
N ALA A 7 0.03 3.62 8.89
CA ALA A 7 -0.88 2.49 8.90
C ALA A 7 -0.24 1.35 9.69
N LEU A 8 -1.07 0.60 10.42
CA LEU A 8 -0.63 -0.50 11.26
C LEU A 8 -1.51 -1.71 11.00
N VAL A 9 -0.87 -2.87 10.87
CA VAL A 9 -1.54 -4.17 10.87
C VAL A 9 -0.79 -5.14 11.76
N ILE A 10 -1.46 -6.20 12.18
CA ILE A 10 -0.81 -7.31 12.88
C ILE A 10 -0.52 -8.41 11.85
N GLY A 11 0.75 -8.75 11.71
CA GLY A 11 1.21 -9.83 10.84
C GLY A 11 0.71 -11.22 11.28
N ILE A 12 0.85 -12.22 10.42
CA ILE A 12 0.48 -13.60 10.75
C ILE A 12 1.33 -14.21 11.87
N ASP A 13 2.49 -13.62 12.13
CA ASP A 13 3.37 -13.96 13.25
C ASP A 13 2.92 -13.31 14.58
N GLY A 14 1.83 -12.55 14.57
CA GLY A 14 1.29 -11.83 15.73
C GLY A 14 2.02 -10.53 16.06
N LEU A 15 2.95 -10.08 15.22
CA LEU A 15 3.75 -8.89 15.44
C LEU A 15 3.25 -7.70 14.60
N PRO A 16 3.34 -6.47 15.13
CA PRO A 16 2.93 -5.29 14.36
C PRO A 16 3.83 -5.01 13.16
N VAL A 17 3.23 -4.68 12.04
CA VAL A 17 3.87 -4.12 10.85
C VAL A 17 3.33 -2.69 10.69
N ILE A 18 4.21 -1.72 10.59
CA ILE A 18 3.86 -0.30 10.50
C ILE A 18 4.44 0.27 9.21
N ALA A 19 3.58 0.84 8.39
CA ALA A 19 3.99 1.67 7.26
C ALA A 19 3.83 3.15 7.63
N TYR A 20 4.74 3.99 7.19
CA TYR A 20 4.69 5.42 7.43
C TYR A 20 5.35 6.23 6.31
N SER A 21 4.89 7.46 6.12
CA SER A 21 5.52 8.40 5.20
C SER A 21 6.69 9.11 5.87
N ASP A 22 7.84 9.13 5.21
CA ASP A 22 9.02 9.92 5.58
C ASP A 22 9.05 11.19 4.71
N SER A 23 8.51 12.28 5.22
CA SER A 23 8.41 13.54 4.48
C SER A 23 9.76 14.21 4.19
N ALA A 24 10.81 13.84 4.91
CA ALA A 24 12.15 14.39 4.66
C ALA A 24 12.79 13.82 3.39
N ASN A 25 12.42 12.59 3.04
CA ASN A 25 12.94 11.87 1.88
C ASN A 25 11.87 11.56 0.83
N PHE A 26 10.61 11.88 1.09
CA PHE A 26 9.46 11.53 0.24
C PHE A 26 9.34 10.02 0.00
N ASP A 27 9.57 9.22 1.04
CA ASP A 27 9.54 7.77 0.99
C ASP A 27 8.31 7.23 1.75
N LEU A 28 7.75 6.12 1.23
CA LEU A 28 6.93 5.21 2.03
C LEU A 28 7.87 4.18 2.65
N ARG A 29 7.88 4.12 3.98
CA ARG A 29 8.73 3.20 4.75
C ARG A 29 7.91 2.21 5.55
N VAL A 30 8.52 1.07 5.83
CA VAL A 30 7.95 0.02 6.67
C VAL A 30 8.93 -0.38 7.75
N VAL A 31 8.39 -0.72 8.93
CA VAL A 31 9.09 -1.39 10.02
C VAL A 31 8.26 -2.58 10.49
N HIS A 32 8.91 -3.65 10.88
CA HIS A 32 8.32 -4.81 11.52
C HIS A 32 8.78 -4.86 12.97
N CYS A 33 7.85 -4.94 13.91
CA CYS A 33 8.18 -5.02 15.33
C CYS A 33 8.73 -6.41 15.67
N THR A 34 9.68 -6.46 16.58
CA THR A 34 10.29 -7.73 17.02
C THR A 34 9.67 -8.26 18.31
N ASN A 35 8.67 -7.54 18.85
CA ASN A 35 7.84 -7.99 19.97
C ASN A 35 6.44 -7.33 19.90
N ILE A 36 5.48 -7.89 20.59
CA ILE A 36 4.07 -7.48 20.56
C ILE A 36 3.84 -6.04 21.05
N ALA A 37 4.70 -5.52 21.93
CA ALA A 37 4.61 -4.16 22.45
C ALA A 37 5.34 -3.14 21.55
N CYS A 38 5.98 -3.61 20.47
CA CYS A 38 6.77 -2.81 19.55
C CYS A 38 7.83 -1.91 20.22
N THR A 39 8.43 -2.40 21.31
CA THR A 39 9.55 -1.72 21.99
C THR A 39 10.87 -1.90 21.26
N ALA A 40 10.91 -2.80 20.28
CA ALA A 40 12.00 -3.01 19.34
C ALA A 40 11.43 -3.38 17.98
N ASN A 41 12.12 -2.98 16.92
CA ASN A 41 11.70 -3.16 15.54
C ASN A 41 12.89 -3.42 14.62
N SER A 42 12.59 -3.88 13.39
CA SER A 42 13.56 -3.93 12.30
C SER A 42 14.05 -2.52 11.91
N ALA A 43 15.18 -2.42 11.24
CA ALA A 43 15.56 -1.16 10.62
C ALA A 43 14.47 -0.72 9.60
N PRO A 44 14.10 0.58 9.57
CA PRO A 44 13.16 1.08 8.59
C PRO A 44 13.63 0.80 7.16
N ARG A 45 12.70 0.32 6.33
CA ARG A 45 12.96 0.01 4.94
C ARG A 45 12.06 0.84 4.03
N VAL A 46 12.62 1.31 2.91
CA VAL A 46 11.85 1.99 1.86
C VAL A 46 11.06 0.94 1.07
N LEU A 47 9.74 1.11 1.01
CA LEU A 47 8.85 0.35 0.15
C LEU A 47 8.68 1.02 -1.21
N GLU A 48 8.51 2.35 -1.19
CA GLU A 48 8.35 3.17 -2.38
C GLU A 48 9.06 4.50 -2.14
N SER A 49 9.78 5.00 -3.15
CA SER A 49 10.44 6.31 -3.13
C SER A 49 9.65 7.32 -3.95
N ASP A 50 9.99 8.58 -3.78
CA ASP A 50 9.42 9.69 -4.57
C ASP A 50 7.89 9.87 -4.42
N ILE A 51 7.32 9.41 -3.29
CA ILE A 51 5.95 9.75 -2.93
C ILE A 51 5.87 11.22 -2.51
N SER A 52 4.80 11.92 -2.88
CA SER A 52 4.61 13.30 -2.45
C SER A 52 4.04 13.38 -1.02
N ASP A 53 4.13 14.56 -0.38
CA ASP A 53 3.54 14.82 0.94
C ASP A 53 2.01 14.62 0.97
N SER A 54 1.35 14.75 -0.17
CA SER A 54 -0.09 14.54 -0.31
C SER A 54 -0.48 13.11 -0.65
N SER A 55 0.49 12.22 -0.91
CA SER A 55 0.24 10.80 -1.12
C SER A 55 -0.45 10.17 0.08
N ARG A 56 -1.36 9.24 -0.20
CA ARG A 56 -2.09 8.47 0.80
C ARG A 56 -1.80 6.99 0.60
N PHE A 57 -1.83 6.24 1.68
CA PHE A 57 -1.62 4.80 1.60
C PHE A 57 -2.45 4.06 2.65
N THR A 58 -2.59 2.78 2.46
CA THR A 58 -3.25 1.85 3.37
C THR A 58 -2.47 0.54 3.39
N LEU A 59 -2.65 -0.26 4.44
CA LEU A 59 -1.90 -1.49 4.66
C LEU A 59 -2.86 -2.61 5.08
N VAL A 60 -2.67 -3.80 4.53
CA VAL A 60 -3.44 -5.00 4.87
C VAL A 60 -2.51 -6.23 4.86
N ILE A 61 -2.89 -7.30 5.55
CA ILE A 61 -2.25 -8.60 5.40
C ILE A 61 -3.00 -9.39 4.34
N GLY A 62 -2.27 -9.81 3.30
CA GLY A 62 -2.80 -10.66 2.23
C GLY A 62 -3.19 -12.05 2.72
N SER A 63 -3.90 -12.81 1.90
CA SER A 63 -4.31 -14.21 2.21
C SER A 63 -3.11 -15.16 2.36
N ASP A 64 -1.95 -14.79 1.83
CA ASP A 64 -0.69 -15.50 1.98
C ASP A 64 0.09 -15.10 3.25
N GLY A 65 -0.45 -14.13 4.02
CA GLY A 65 0.14 -13.64 5.25
C GLY A 65 1.17 -12.52 5.08
N PHE A 66 1.38 -12.04 3.87
CA PHE A 66 2.34 -10.96 3.60
C PHE A 66 1.66 -9.59 3.53
N PRO A 67 2.33 -8.52 3.99
CA PRO A 67 1.77 -7.18 3.91
C PRO A 67 1.59 -6.71 2.45
N ILE A 68 0.48 -6.02 2.20
CA ILE A 68 0.16 -5.37 0.93
C ILE A 68 -0.20 -3.92 1.24
N THR A 69 0.34 -2.99 0.50
CA THR A 69 -0.02 -1.57 0.59
C THR A 69 -0.55 -1.06 -0.74
N ALA A 70 -1.60 -0.25 -0.70
CA ALA A 70 -2.04 0.57 -1.82
C ALA A 70 -1.62 2.02 -1.53
N VAL A 71 -0.99 2.66 -2.49
CA VAL A 71 -0.38 4.00 -2.37
C VAL A 71 -0.83 4.85 -3.52
N THR A 72 -1.31 6.06 -3.24
CA THR A 72 -1.52 7.07 -4.28
C THR A 72 -0.28 7.95 -4.38
N SER A 73 0.20 8.19 -5.59
CA SER A 73 1.21 9.21 -5.89
C SER A 73 0.53 10.40 -6.54
N THR A 74 0.49 11.53 -5.83
CA THR A 74 -0.06 12.76 -6.41
C THR A 74 0.94 13.49 -7.31
N ALA A 75 2.18 13.03 -7.37
CA ALA A 75 3.18 13.55 -8.30
C ALA A 75 3.00 12.98 -9.70
N GLU A 76 2.48 11.75 -9.79
CA GLU A 76 2.31 11.00 -11.04
C GLU A 76 0.85 10.72 -11.38
N ASP A 77 -0.06 11.08 -10.45
CA ASP A 77 -1.50 10.80 -10.53
C ASP A 77 -1.81 9.30 -10.69
N ASP A 78 -1.04 8.47 -9.97
CA ASP A 78 -1.12 7.02 -10.06
C ASP A 78 -1.54 6.39 -8.73
N LEU A 79 -2.19 5.24 -8.82
CA LEU A 79 -2.43 4.31 -7.71
C LEU A 79 -1.54 3.08 -7.88
N TYR A 80 -0.67 2.86 -6.91
CA TYR A 80 0.22 1.69 -6.87
C TYR A 80 -0.21 0.66 -5.86
N VAL A 81 0.11 -0.59 -6.13
CA VAL A 81 0.10 -1.68 -5.13
C VAL A 81 1.51 -2.20 -4.97
N VAL A 82 2.00 -2.26 -3.73
CA VAL A 82 3.27 -2.88 -3.36
C VAL A 82 2.98 -4.06 -2.45
N ARG A 83 3.44 -5.26 -2.82
CA ARG A 83 3.28 -6.48 -2.05
C ARG A 83 4.62 -6.91 -1.48
N CYS A 84 4.68 -7.11 -0.17
CA CYS A 84 5.83 -7.72 0.48
C CYS A 84 5.93 -9.21 0.10
N THR A 85 7.13 -9.75 0.12
CA THR A 85 7.39 -11.16 -0.21
C THR A 85 7.78 -11.97 1.03
N ASP A 86 7.69 -11.36 2.19
CA ASP A 86 7.87 -11.98 3.51
C ASP A 86 7.08 -11.23 4.59
N VAL A 87 6.92 -11.84 5.76
CA VAL A 87 6.11 -11.31 6.87
C VAL A 87 6.64 -10.01 7.46
N ALA A 88 7.95 -9.81 7.42
CA ALA A 88 8.62 -8.62 7.94
C ALA A 88 8.77 -7.50 6.89
N CYS A 89 8.31 -7.77 5.66
CA CYS A 89 8.51 -6.88 4.53
C CYS A 89 10.00 -6.52 4.28
N ALA A 90 10.91 -7.46 4.55
CA ALA A 90 12.33 -7.29 4.25
C ALA A 90 12.57 -7.26 2.73
N THR A 91 11.67 -7.88 1.97
CA THR A 91 11.66 -7.84 0.50
C THR A 91 10.24 -7.59 0.00
N ASN A 92 10.11 -7.00 -1.19
CA ASN A 92 8.83 -6.76 -1.87
C ASN A 92 8.95 -7.02 -3.37
N ALA A 93 7.83 -7.36 -3.99
CA ALA A 93 7.69 -7.34 -5.43
C ALA A 93 7.76 -5.90 -5.96
N PRO A 94 8.14 -5.68 -7.22
CA PRO A 94 7.98 -4.37 -7.84
C PRO A 94 6.53 -3.89 -7.72
N HIS A 95 6.35 -2.58 -7.55
CA HIS A 95 4.99 -2.01 -7.51
C HIS A 95 4.23 -2.28 -8.80
N GLN A 96 2.92 -2.38 -8.69
CA GLN A 96 2.01 -2.48 -9.82
C GLN A 96 1.20 -1.20 -9.89
N ILE A 97 1.22 -0.53 -11.03
CA ILE A 97 0.30 0.57 -11.31
C ILE A 97 -1.05 -0.07 -11.59
N VAL A 98 -2.05 0.26 -10.77
CA VAL A 98 -3.40 -0.31 -10.89
C VAL A 98 -4.40 0.69 -11.43
N ASP A 99 -4.10 1.98 -11.30
CA ASP A 99 -4.73 3.08 -11.99
C ASP A 99 -3.61 4.06 -12.37
N GLY A 100 -3.41 4.25 -13.66
CA GLY A 100 -2.26 4.97 -14.22
C GLY A 100 -2.63 6.36 -14.74
N PRO A 101 -1.65 7.06 -15.33
CA PRO A 101 -1.76 8.45 -15.69
C PRO A 101 -2.97 8.71 -16.59
N GLY A 102 -3.90 9.46 -16.07
CA GLY A 102 -5.13 9.87 -16.71
C GLY A 102 -5.46 11.32 -16.41
N SER A 103 -6.70 11.70 -16.67
CA SER A 103 -7.24 13.00 -16.23
C SER A 103 -7.65 12.98 -14.75
N ASN A 104 -7.45 11.87 -14.07
CA ASN A 104 -8.02 11.52 -12.78
C ASN A 104 -6.89 11.34 -11.78
N THR A 105 -7.06 11.89 -10.59
CA THR A 105 -6.09 11.74 -9.49
C THR A 105 -6.67 10.83 -8.42
N PRO A 106 -6.20 9.56 -8.33
CA PRO A 106 -6.67 8.65 -7.29
C PRO A 106 -6.35 9.17 -5.90
N ARG A 107 -7.34 9.13 -4.98
CA ARG A 107 -7.19 9.62 -3.60
C ARG A 107 -7.80 8.67 -2.59
N GLU A 108 -7.33 8.78 -1.35
CA GLU A 108 -7.88 8.10 -0.18
C GLU A 108 -8.07 6.59 -0.36
N PRO A 109 -7.06 5.84 -0.80
CA PRO A 109 -7.20 4.42 -1.07
C PRO A 109 -7.53 3.66 0.22
N ARG A 110 -8.39 2.66 0.10
CA ARG A 110 -8.65 1.66 1.14
C ARG A 110 -8.54 0.28 0.51
N ILE A 111 -7.86 -0.61 1.19
CA ILE A 111 -7.65 -1.99 0.75
C ILE A 111 -8.24 -2.97 1.76
N SER A 112 -8.82 -4.03 1.26
CA SER A 112 -9.28 -5.18 2.05
C SER A 112 -9.04 -6.46 1.26
N ILE A 113 -9.10 -7.60 1.95
CA ILE A 113 -9.02 -8.91 1.28
C ILE A 113 -10.43 -9.46 1.14
N GLY A 114 -10.81 -9.77 -0.09
CA GLY A 114 -12.09 -10.36 -0.43
C GLY A 114 -12.22 -11.81 0.06
N ALA A 115 -13.44 -12.35 -0.04
CA ALA A 115 -13.72 -13.74 0.34
C ALA A 115 -12.99 -14.78 -0.54
N ASP A 116 -12.56 -14.37 -1.73
CA ASP A 116 -11.74 -15.15 -2.65
C ASP A 116 -10.23 -15.08 -2.35
N GLY A 117 -9.84 -14.33 -1.30
CA GLY A 117 -8.45 -14.12 -0.89
C GLY A 117 -7.69 -13.06 -1.70
N LEU A 118 -8.38 -12.33 -2.58
CA LEU A 118 -7.75 -11.31 -3.43
C LEU A 118 -8.01 -9.89 -2.88
N PRO A 119 -7.09 -8.95 -3.12
CA PRO A 119 -7.30 -7.57 -2.70
C PRO A 119 -8.46 -6.91 -3.45
N ILE A 120 -9.24 -6.14 -2.70
CA ILE A 120 -10.22 -5.18 -3.21
C ILE A 120 -9.77 -3.80 -2.75
N ILE A 121 -9.67 -2.86 -3.67
CA ILE A 121 -9.28 -1.48 -3.41
C ILE A 121 -10.43 -0.57 -3.78
N VAL A 122 -10.75 0.37 -2.91
CA VAL A 122 -11.66 1.47 -3.21
C VAL A 122 -10.87 2.77 -3.08
N TYR A 123 -11.14 3.71 -3.94
CA TYR A 123 -10.52 5.02 -3.94
C TYR A 123 -11.45 6.06 -4.57
N ASN A 124 -11.22 7.32 -4.25
CA ASN A 124 -11.90 8.42 -4.91
C ASN A 124 -11.09 8.85 -6.13
N ASP A 125 -11.80 9.09 -7.21
CA ASP A 125 -11.27 9.72 -8.40
C ASP A 125 -11.72 11.20 -8.40
N GLU A 126 -10.80 12.15 -8.54
CA GLU A 126 -11.16 13.58 -8.46
C GLU A 126 -11.87 14.12 -9.70
N SER A 127 -11.86 13.39 -10.80
CA SER A 127 -12.53 13.85 -12.03
C SER A 127 -13.05 12.66 -12.84
N PRO A 128 -14.36 12.29 -12.73
CA PRO A 128 -15.49 13.11 -12.17
C PRO A 128 -15.74 12.92 -10.69
N ASP A 129 -15.05 12.98 -9.72
CA ASP A 129 -15.36 12.89 -8.26
C ASP A 129 -16.23 11.67 -7.91
N ASP A 130 -15.82 10.52 -8.41
CA ASP A 130 -16.53 9.24 -8.27
C ASP A 130 -15.76 8.28 -7.34
N LEU A 131 -16.52 7.36 -6.75
CA LEU A 131 -15.97 6.23 -6.02
C LEU A 131 -15.64 5.10 -7.00
N GLU A 132 -14.37 4.76 -7.10
CA GLU A 132 -13.91 3.64 -7.90
C GLU A 132 -13.67 2.40 -7.04
N VAL A 133 -13.92 1.24 -7.61
CA VAL A 133 -13.70 -0.07 -6.98
C VAL A 133 -12.90 -0.94 -7.92
N LEU A 134 -11.74 -1.38 -7.45
CA LEU A 134 -10.85 -2.28 -8.18
C LEU A 134 -10.74 -3.60 -7.43
N HIS A 135 -11.09 -4.70 -8.11
CA HIS A 135 -10.85 -6.06 -7.63
C HIS A 135 -9.63 -6.64 -8.33
N CYS A 136 -8.62 -7.02 -7.56
CA CYS A 136 -7.38 -7.56 -8.11
C CYS A 136 -7.58 -8.96 -8.66
N SER A 137 -6.86 -9.31 -9.73
CA SER A 137 -6.91 -10.65 -10.34
C SER A 137 -5.94 -11.64 -9.71
N ASN A 138 -5.04 -11.15 -8.88
CA ASN A 138 -4.06 -11.95 -8.14
C ASN A 138 -3.56 -11.16 -6.91
N PRO A 139 -2.82 -11.79 -5.99
CA PRO A 139 -2.34 -11.14 -4.77
C PRO A 139 -1.43 -9.93 -4.98
N SER A 140 -0.78 -9.83 -6.14
CA SER A 140 0.06 -8.68 -6.51
C SER A 140 -0.70 -7.56 -7.21
N CYS A 141 -2.01 -7.75 -7.38
CA CYS A 141 -2.91 -6.79 -8.02
C CYS A 141 -2.48 -6.39 -9.44
N VAL A 142 -2.09 -7.36 -10.26
CA VAL A 142 -1.93 -7.10 -11.69
C VAL A 142 -3.28 -6.68 -12.25
N PRO A 143 -3.38 -5.52 -12.93
CA PRO A 143 -4.66 -5.02 -13.43
C PRO A 143 -5.34 -6.06 -14.33
N PHE A 144 -6.65 -6.19 -14.17
CA PHE A 144 -7.46 -6.94 -15.12
C PHE A 144 -7.66 -6.05 -16.35
N TYR A 145 -6.92 -6.29 -17.41
CA TYR A 145 -7.30 -5.75 -18.71
C TYR A 145 -8.63 -6.37 -19.10
N ARG A 146 -9.74 -5.65 -18.93
CA ARG A 146 -10.95 -5.95 -19.69
C ARG A 146 -10.68 -5.53 -21.13
N PRO A 147 -10.63 -6.46 -22.10
CA PRO A 147 -10.67 -6.04 -23.50
C PRO A 147 -11.99 -5.30 -23.73
N ASN A 148 -11.89 -4.09 -24.23
CA ASN A 148 -13.04 -3.33 -24.70
C ASN A 148 -13.71 -4.07 -25.88
#